data_1ec3e105f3fdf45e9248036a188852cb
#
_entry.id   1ec3e105f3fdf45e9248036a188852cb
#
_cell.length_a   1.000
_cell.length_b   1.000
_cell.length_c   1.000
_cell.angle_alpha   90.00
_cell.angle_beta   90.00
_cell.angle_gamma   90.00
#
_symmetry.space_group_name_H-M   'P 1'
#
loop_
_entity.id
_entity.type
_entity.pdbx_description
1 polymer ?
#
loop_
_entity_poly.entity_id
_entity_poly.type
_entity_poly.pdbx_seq_one_letter_code
_entity_poly.pdbx_strand_id
1 'polypeptide(L)'
;IPGGMTGVALLLDGADKAADRSAYVGDANPQGANGAVAFDAGSGTFRVDLDRLAPEVAKVRLGMALLGGPSTGRSMADLRAVATTASDDLGARLLTFPLDLAGRSETAMILLDLYRRHGAWRAKAVGQGFVHGLNALGRAHGLDIVEAQDGRILVRDGHSPDDPPPAGPPPGPPPAAGGERGPPPPPGTRYSGTGFCISRDGFFLTNEHVIRDGRRLIARNNRMEAALRVAFADPVNDLALLQADRAAGEPTAFRESLRLDPGEDVVTVGYPLSGLLGSNAQVTTGTISALTGTANDSRVLQFTAPVQTGNSGGPLFDAYGLVVGIVSHKLNAEHIHRITGDIPQNVNFAVKGAVARAFLLAAGMEPPTAAPAGARQSAAEIASAARDRVVQVLVET
;
A
#
# COMPACT_ATOMS: atom_id res chain seq x y z
N ILE A 1 -12.11 -21.69 -7.47
CA ILE A 1 -10.69 -21.28 -7.44
C ILE A 1 -9.91 -22.27 -8.30
N PRO A 2 -8.99 -21.84 -9.20
CA PRO A 2 -8.12 -22.76 -9.94
C PRO A 2 -7.39 -23.73 -8.99
N GLY A 3 -7.20 -24.98 -9.40
CA GLY A 3 -6.56 -26.00 -8.58
C GLY A 3 -5.22 -25.54 -7.98
N GLY A 4 -5.03 -25.78 -6.68
CA GLY A 4 -3.83 -25.36 -5.92
C GLY A 4 -3.92 -23.95 -5.31
N MET A 5 -5.13 -23.44 -5.11
CA MET A 5 -5.37 -22.16 -4.40
C MET A 5 -6.40 -22.35 -3.29
N THR A 6 -6.33 -21.53 -2.27
CA THR A 6 -7.32 -21.43 -1.19
C THR A 6 -7.72 -19.99 -0.93
N GLY A 7 -8.96 -19.79 -0.48
CA GLY A 7 -9.41 -18.53 0.10
C GLY A 7 -9.09 -18.47 1.59
N VAL A 8 -8.88 -17.26 2.10
CA VAL A 8 -8.68 -17.01 3.52
C VAL A 8 -9.47 -15.77 3.95
N ALA A 9 -10.21 -15.88 5.05
CA ALA A 9 -10.77 -14.75 5.76
C ALA A 9 -10.26 -14.74 7.19
N LEU A 10 -9.90 -13.57 7.69
CA LEU A 10 -9.49 -13.34 9.07
C LEU A 10 -10.42 -12.35 9.73
N LEU A 11 -10.94 -12.71 10.89
CA LEU A 11 -11.76 -11.87 11.74
C LEU A 11 -10.85 -11.16 12.74
N LEU A 12 -10.73 -9.84 12.62
CA LEU A 12 -9.71 -9.06 13.32
C LEU A 12 -10.35 -8.01 14.23
N ASP A 13 -9.69 -7.75 15.33
CA ASP A 13 -10.02 -6.66 16.25
C ASP A 13 -9.55 -5.29 15.74
N GLY A 14 -9.67 -4.24 16.55
CA GLY A 14 -9.23 -2.88 16.23
C GLY A 14 -7.70 -2.71 16.11
N ALA A 15 -6.93 -3.69 16.59
CA ALA A 15 -5.47 -3.74 16.49
C ALA A 15 -4.97 -4.63 15.35
N ASP A 16 -5.86 -5.08 14.46
CA ASP A 16 -5.56 -6.02 13.36
C ASP A 16 -5.09 -7.40 13.83
N LYS A 17 -5.58 -7.86 14.99
CA LYS A 17 -5.25 -9.17 15.55
C LYS A 17 -6.46 -10.10 15.57
N ALA A 18 -6.22 -11.36 15.30
CA ALA A 18 -7.16 -12.44 15.52
C ALA A 18 -7.21 -12.79 17.02
N ALA A 19 -8.39 -13.01 17.56
CA ALA A 19 -8.55 -13.38 18.97
C ALA A 19 -7.95 -14.77 19.25
N ASP A 20 -8.24 -15.71 18.37
CA ASP A 20 -7.75 -17.10 18.40
C ASP A 20 -7.92 -17.74 17.01
N ARG A 21 -7.62 -19.05 16.90
CA ARG A 21 -7.75 -19.80 15.64
C ARG A 21 -9.15 -19.83 15.03
N SER A 22 -10.21 -19.57 15.81
CA SER A 22 -11.59 -19.52 15.30
C SER A 22 -11.85 -18.26 14.44
N ALA A 23 -10.95 -17.29 14.52
CA ALA A 23 -10.97 -16.11 13.67
C ALA A 23 -10.55 -16.38 12.21
N TYR A 24 -10.03 -17.56 11.90
CA TYR A 24 -9.75 -18.01 10.54
C TYR A 24 -10.98 -18.67 9.91
N VAL A 25 -11.30 -18.29 8.67
CA VAL A 25 -12.30 -18.94 7.81
C VAL A 25 -11.68 -19.23 6.45
N GLY A 26 -11.79 -20.47 5.98
CA GLY A 26 -11.21 -20.99 4.75
C GLY A 26 -11.35 -22.50 4.68
N ASP A 27 -10.50 -23.19 3.92
CA ASP A 27 -10.62 -24.65 3.73
C ASP A 27 -10.58 -25.45 5.04
N ALA A 28 -9.75 -25.05 6.02
CA ALA A 28 -9.63 -25.74 7.31
C ALA A 28 -10.82 -25.48 8.24
N ASN A 29 -11.48 -24.36 8.09
CA ASN A 29 -12.64 -23.96 8.87
C ASN A 29 -13.59 -23.15 7.97
N PRO A 30 -14.49 -23.82 7.23
CA PRO A 30 -15.33 -23.15 6.22
C PRO A 30 -16.43 -22.26 6.81
N GLN A 31 -16.61 -22.22 8.13
CA GLN A 31 -17.57 -21.34 8.81
C GLN A 31 -16.95 -20.73 10.06
N GLY A 32 -17.06 -19.41 10.21
CA GLY A 32 -16.58 -18.67 11.37
C GLY A 32 -17.63 -17.69 11.91
N ALA A 33 -17.37 -17.13 13.08
CA ALA A 33 -18.26 -16.19 13.75
C ALA A 33 -19.71 -16.69 13.86
N ASN A 34 -19.90 -17.94 14.31
CA ASN A 34 -21.22 -18.58 14.42
C ASN A 34 -22.00 -18.57 13.08
N GLY A 35 -21.29 -18.77 11.96
CA GLY A 35 -21.87 -18.80 10.62
C GLY A 35 -22.11 -17.42 9.99
N ALA A 36 -21.64 -16.34 10.62
CA ALA A 36 -21.67 -15.02 10.00
C ALA A 36 -20.68 -14.88 8.83
N VAL A 37 -19.61 -15.69 8.82
CA VAL A 37 -18.68 -15.79 7.69
C VAL A 37 -18.61 -17.23 7.23
N ALA A 38 -18.83 -17.46 5.94
CA ALA A 38 -18.76 -18.79 5.35
C ALA A 38 -17.94 -18.75 4.05
N PHE A 39 -17.15 -19.81 3.83
CA PHE A 39 -16.34 -20.00 2.63
C PHE A 39 -16.83 -21.21 1.83
N ASP A 40 -17.07 -21.01 0.55
CA ASP A 40 -17.32 -22.06 -0.41
C ASP A 40 -16.05 -22.28 -1.27
N ALA A 41 -15.34 -23.35 -1.00
CA ALA A 41 -14.12 -23.70 -1.72
C ALA A 41 -14.37 -24.02 -3.21
N GLY A 42 -15.56 -24.51 -3.57
CA GLY A 42 -15.91 -24.88 -4.94
C GLY A 42 -16.01 -23.66 -5.86
N SER A 43 -16.60 -22.58 -5.36
CA SER A 43 -16.73 -21.29 -6.09
C SER A 43 -15.66 -20.27 -5.72
N GLY A 44 -14.94 -20.48 -4.61
CA GLY A 44 -14.01 -19.50 -4.06
C GLY A 44 -14.69 -18.26 -3.48
N THR A 45 -15.92 -18.43 -2.99
CA THR A 45 -16.77 -17.34 -2.55
C THR A 45 -16.84 -17.27 -1.02
N PHE A 46 -16.66 -16.08 -0.47
CA PHE A 46 -17.00 -15.77 0.90
C PHE A 46 -18.38 -15.16 1.00
N ARG A 47 -19.22 -15.68 1.89
CA ARG A 47 -20.45 -15.01 2.33
C ARG A 47 -20.19 -14.38 3.69
N VAL A 48 -20.48 -13.09 3.83
CA VAL A 48 -20.26 -12.33 5.07
C VAL A 48 -21.56 -11.64 5.47
N ASP A 49 -22.13 -12.06 6.58
CA ASP A 49 -23.29 -11.41 7.21
C ASP A 49 -22.77 -10.38 8.23
N LEU A 50 -22.70 -9.13 7.79
CA LEU A 50 -22.10 -8.05 8.55
C LEU A 50 -22.87 -7.70 9.82
N ASP A 51 -24.18 -7.95 9.85
CA ASP A 51 -25.05 -7.64 10.99
C ASP A 51 -24.91 -8.67 12.11
N ARG A 52 -24.49 -9.89 11.76
CA ARG A 52 -24.28 -10.98 12.72
C ARG A 52 -22.87 -11.02 13.30
N LEU A 53 -21.96 -10.17 12.81
CA LEU A 53 -20.60 -10.10 13.35
C LEU A 53 -20.59 -9.44 14.73
N ALA A 54 -19.89 -10.08 15.67
CA ALA A 54 -19.73 -9.59 17.04
C ALA A 54 -19.11 -8.17 17.06
N PRO A 55 -19.44 -7.36 18.07
CA PRO A 55 -18.92 -5.98 18.17
C PRO A 55 -17.39 -5.89 18.19
N GLU A 56 -16.73 -6.90 18.73
CA GLU A 56 -15.26 -7.02 18.83
C GLU A 56 -14.59 -7.19 17.48
N VAL A 57 -15.30 -7.71 16.47
CA VAL A 57 -14.82 -7.83 15.12
C VAL A 57 -14.87 -6.45 14.45
N ALA A 58 -13.73 -5.81 14.40
CA ALA A 58 -13.58 -4.51 13.74
C ALA A 58 -13.33 -4.63 12.23
N LYS A 59 -12.84 -5.80 11.79
CA LYS A 59 -12.47 -6.03 10.39
C LYS A 59 -12.64 -7.51 9.99
N VAL A 60 -13.11 -7.74 8.77
CA VAL A 60 -13.01 -9.02 8.05
C VAL A 60 -12.03 -8.83 6.89
N ARG A 61 -10.90 -9.52 6.95
CA ARG A 61 -9.84 -9.44 5.95
C ARG A 61 -9.92 -10.65 5.04
N LEU A 62 -10.16 -10.41 3.76
CA LEU A 62 -10.32 -11.45 2.74
C LEU A 62 -9.06 -11.54 1.89
N GLY A 63 -8.60 -12.77 1.65
CA GLY A 63 -7.41 -13.01 0.87
C GLY A 63 -7.45 -14.35 0.13
N MET A 64 -6.37 -14.62 -0.60
CA MET A 64 -6.13 -15.88 -1.29
C MET A 64 -4.68 -16.33 -1.09
N ALA A 65 -4.42 -17.62 -1.24
CA ALA A 65 -3.08 -18.17 -1.24
C ALA A 65 -2.93 -19.32 -2.23
N LEU A 66 -1.72 -19.49 -2.74
CA LEU A 66 -1.30 -20.67 -3.48
C LEU A 66 -0.94 -21.76 -2.50
N LEU A 67 -1.53 -22.95 -2.67
CA LEU A 67 -1.17 -24.13 -1.91
C LEU A 67 0.22 -24.63 -2.33
N GLY A 68 1.00 -25.10 -1.37
CA GLY A 68 2.41 -25.44 -1.53
C GLY A 68 3.34 -24.23 -1.37
N GLY A 69 2.80 -23.03 -1.36
CA GLY A 69 3.56 -21.79 -1.10
C GLY A 69 4.85 -21.68 -1.90
N PRO A 70 5.93 -21.16 -1.29
CA PRO A 70 7.22 -20.97 -1.96
C PRO A 70 7.89 -22.28 -2.42
N SER A 71 7.55 -23.43 -1.81
CA SER A 71 8.16 -24.72 -2.12
C SER A 71 7.82 -25.26 -3.53
N THR A 72 6.73 -24.78 -4.13
CA THR A 72 6.30 -25.19 -5.47
C THR A 72 6.95 -24.40 -6.60
N GLY A 73 7.70 -23.34 -6.28
CA GLY A 73 8.24 -22.40 -7.27
C GLY A 73 7.16 -21.58 -7.98
N ARG A 74 5.89 -21.69 -7.57
CA ARG A 74 4.77 -20.90 -8.11
C ARG A 74 4.61 -19.59 -7.35
N SER A 75 4.07 -18.59 -8.03
CA SER A 75 3.76 -17.28 -7.46
C SER A 75 2.45 -16.72 -8.02
N MET A 76 1.99 -15.60 -7.49
CA MET A 76 0.80 -14.92 -8.01
C MET A 76 0.96 -14.52 -9.49
N ALA A 77 2.20 -14.33 -9.98
CA ALA A 77 2.47 -14.03 -11.40
C ALA A 77 2.04 -15.16 -12.36
N ASP A 78 1.92 -16.40 -11.87
CA ASP A 78 1.48 -17.53 -12.69
C ASP A 78 -0.03 -17.53 -12.95
N LEU A 79 -0.77 -16.67 -12.27
CA LEU A 79 -2.21 -16.50 -12.46
C LEU A 79 -2.47 -15.48 -13.58
N ARG A 80 -3.26 -15.86 -14.58
CA ARG A 80 -3.50 -15.02 -15.76
C ARG A 80 -4.34 -13.78 -15.47
N ALA A 81 -5.37 -13.92 -14.63
CA ALA A 81 -6.22 -12.83 -14.19
C ALA A 81 -6.97 -13.25 -12.92
N VAL A 82 -7.02 -12.34 -11.96
CA VAL A 82 -7.83 -12.47 -10.76
C VAL A 82 -8.56 -11.17 -10.54
N ALA A 83 -9.84 -11.25 -10.20
CA ALA A 83 -10.62 -10.11 -9.77
C ALA A 83 -11.40 -10.48 -8.51
N THR A 84 -11.44 -9.57 -7.56
CA THR A 84 -12.33 -9.67 -6.41
C THR A 84 -13.62 -8.93 -6.74
N THR A 85 -14.75 -9.61 -6.61
CA THR A 85 -16.06 -9.00 -6.79
C THR A 85 -16.84 -9.13 -5.49
N ALA A 86 -17.41 -8.04 -5.00
CA ALA A 86 -18.41 -8.06 -3.93
C ALA A 86 -19.78 -7.75 -4.52
N SER A 87 -20.80 -8.50 -4.07
CA SER A 87 -22.20 -8.29 -4.42
C SER A 87 -23.04 -8.30 -3.14
N ASP A 88 -24.21 -7.70 -3.17
CA ASP A 88 -25.19 -7.82 -2.09
C ASP A 88 -25.90 -9.19 -2.14
N ASP A 89 -26.81 -9.43 -1.22
CA ASP A 89 -27.62 -10.64 -1.11
C ASP A 89 -28.59 -10.86 -2.28
N LEU A 90 -28.89 -9.81 -3.04
CA LEU A 90 -29.72 -9.86 -4.25
C LEU A 90 -28.86 -10.09 -5.51
N GLY A 91 -27.53 -10.19 -5.38
CA GLY A 91 -26.60 -10.39 -6.47
C GLY A 91 -26.22 -9.11 -7.22
N ALA A 92 -26.67 -7.93 -6.76
CA ALA A 92 -26.23 -6.67 -7.35
C ALA A 92 -24.76 -6.42 -7.03
N ARG A 93 -23.96 -6.15 -8.05
CA ARG A 93 -22.53 -5.93 -7.92
C ARG A 93 -22.23 -4.60 -7.23
N LEU A 94 -21.61 -4.66 -6.07
CA LEU A 94 -21.24 -3.49 -5.27
C LEU A 94 -19.82 -3.00 -5.61
N LEU A 95 -18.90 -3.93 -5.90
CA LEU A 95 -17.49 -3.64 -6.13
C LEU A 95 -16.88 -4.71 -7.04
N THR A 96 -16.04 -4.29 -7.97
CA THR A 96 -15.11 -5.19 -8.68
C THR A 96 -13.72 -4.59 -8.64
N PHE A 97 -12.76 -5.38 -8.19
CA PHE A 97 -11.36 -5.00 -8.09
C PHE A 97 -10.52 -5.99 -8.90
N PRO A 98 -10.09 -5.63 -10.11
CA PRO A 98 -9.15 -6.43 -10.86
C PRO A 98 -7.77 -6.34 -10.22
N LEU A 99 -7.08 -7.48 -10.11
CA LEU A 99 -5.73 -7.58 -9.59
C LEU A 99 -4.76 -7.75 -10.75
N ASP A 100 -3.77 -6.87 -10.81
CA ASP A 100 -2.62 -7.11 -11.65
C ASP A 100 -1.60 -7.94 -10.86
N LEU A 101 -1.38 -9.14 -11.37
CA LEU A 101 -0.49 -10.14 -10.77
C LEU A 101 0.83 -10.29 -11.55
N ALA A 102 1.03 -9.53 -12.61
CA ALA A 102 2.24 -9.63 -13.44
C ALA A 102 3.50 -9.31 -12.61
N GLY A 103 4.47 -10.22 -12.62
CA GLY A 103 5.72 -10.07 -11.89
C GLY A 103 5.61 -10.19 -10.35
N ARG A 104 4.47 -10.63 -9.83
CA ARG A 104 4.25 -10.82 -8.40
C ARG A 104 4.88 -12.11 -7.91
N SER A 105 5.86 -12.02 -7.01
CA SER A 105 6.55 -13.18 -6.41
C SER A 105 5.85 -13.73 -5.16
N GLU A 106 4.78 -13.09 -4.70
CA GLU A 106 4.02 -13.49 -3.52
C GLU A 106 3.23 -14.78 -3.78
N THR A 107 3.03 -15.56 -2.73
CA THR A 107 2.25 -16.80 -2.76
C THR A 107 0.97 -16.72 -1.93
N ALA A 108 0.79 -15.65 -1.15
CA ALA A 108 -0.52 -15.29 -0.56
C ALA A 108 -0.76 -13.78 -0.70
N MET A 109 -2.03 -13.36 -0.74
CA MET A 109 -2.40 -11.97 -0.93
C MET A 109 -3.69 -11.64 -0.20
N ILE A 110 -3.72 -10.48 0.47
CA ILE A 110 -4.94 -9.85 0.97
C ILE A 110 -5.58 -9.08 -0.19
N LEU A 111 -6.85 -9.32 -0.43
CA LEU A 111 -7.61 -8.76 -1.55
C LEU A 111 -8.51 -7.61 -1.11
N LEU A 112 -9.24 -7.82 0.00
CA LEU A 112 -10.29 -6.91 0.45
C LEU A 112 -10.34 -6.90 1.98
N ASP A 113 -10.50 -5.71 2.56
CA ASP A 113 -10.89 -5.50 3.94
C ASP A 113 -12.34 -4.99 3.99
N LEU A 114 -13.20 -5.66 4.76
CA LEU A 114 -14.46 -5.11 5.25
C LEU A 114 -14.19 -4.63 6.68
N TYR A 115 -14.43 -3.35 6.98
CA TYR A 115 -14.07 -2.76 8.28
C TYR A 115 -15.12 -1.78 8.80
N ARG A 116 -15.23 -1.68 10.13
CA ARG A 116 -16.14 -0.73 10.80
C ARG A 116 -15.50 0.64 10.90
N ARG A 117 -16.26 1.68 10.51
CA ARG A 117 -15.86 3.07 10.71
C ARG A 117 -17.11 3.92 11.02
N HIS A 118 -17.11 4.62 12.15
CA HIS A 118 -18.23 5.41 12.62
C HIS A 118 -19.57 4.64 12.65
N GLY A 119 -19.53 3.38 13.12
CA GLY A 119 -20.70 2.52 13.22
C GLY A 119 -21.17 1.86 11.93
N ALA A 120 -20.58 2.18 10.77
CA ALA A 120 -20.92 1.60 9.48
C ALA A 120 -19.81 0.70 8.94
N TRP A 121 -20.19 -0.35 8.21
CA TRP A 121 -19.25 -1.18 7.46
C TRP A 121 -18.83 -0.51 6.15
N ARG A 122 -17.57 -0.66 5.81
CA ARG A 122 -16.96 -0.16 4.57
C ARG A 122 -16.10 -1.24 3.95
N ALA A 123 -15.95 -1.20 2.64
CA ALA A 123 -15.08 -2.09 1.88
C ALA A 123 -13.85 -1.32 1.39
N LYS A 124 -12.69 -1.99 1.39
CA LYS A 124 -11.44 -1.45 0.89
C LYS A 124 -10.65 -2.53 0.16
N ALA A 125 -10.28 -2.29 -1.10
CA ALA A 125 -9.31 -3.10 -1.81
C ALA A 125 -7.91 -2.93 -1.19
N VAL A 126 -7.15 -4.01 -1.00
CA VAL A 126 -5.86 -4.00 -0.31
C VAL A 126 -4.69 -4.33 -1.23
N GLY A 127 -4.65 -5.52 -1.84
CA GLY A 127 -3.56 -5.92 -2.73
C GLY A 127 -2.20 -6.19 -2.05
N GLN A 128 -2.17 -6.38 -0.73
CA GLN A 128 -0.96 -6.72 0.03
C GLN A 128 -0.61 -8.19 -0.15
N GLY A 129 0.63 -8.48 -0.58
CA GLY A 129 1.11 -9.83 -0.79
C GLY A 129 2.08 -10.32 0.28
N PHE A 130 2.24 -11.65 0.36
CA PHE A 130 3.13 -12.36 1.27
C PHE A 130 3.93 -13.41 0.49
N VAL A 131 5.24 -13.23 0.38
CA VAL A 131 6.14 -14.17 -0.33
C VAL A 131 6.17 -15.54 0.35
N HIS A 132 6.11 -15.56 1.68
CA HIS A 132 6.11 -16.80 2.47
C HIS A 132 4.68 -17.37 2.71
N GLY A 133 3.71 -17.01 1.89
CA GLY A 133 2.40 -17.61 1.80
C GLY A 133 1.51 -17.41 3.04
N LEU A 134 0.64 -18.40 3.26
CA LEU A 134 -0.35 -18.39 4.34
C LEU A 134 0.26 -18.24 5.73
N ASN A 135 1.42 -18.83 5.97
CA ASN A 135 2.07 -18.73 7.28
C ASN A 135 2.45 -17.30 7.61
N ALA A 136 3.07 -16.58 6.66
CA ALA A 136 3.42 -15.18 6.87
C ALA A 136 2.18 -14.30 7.03
N LEU A 137 1.12 -14.56 6.26
CA LEU A 137 -0.15 -13.86 6.39
C LEU A 137 -0.78 -14.11 7.77
N GLY A 138 -0.83 -15.36 8.24
CA GLY A 138 -1.38 -15.73 9.55
C GLY A 138 -0.62 -15.06 10.70
N ARG A 139 0.72 -15.18 10.70
CA ARG A 139 1.58 -14.61 11.75
C ARG A 139 1.48 -13.09 11.87
N ALA A 140 1.27 -12.40 10.76
CA ALA A 140 1.02 -10.95 10.80
C ALA A 140 -0.20 -10.59 11.66
N HIS A 141 -1.13 -11.54 11.84
CA HIS A 141 -2.39 -11.37 12.58
C HIS A 141 -2.51 -12.22 13.85
N GLY A 142 -1.41 -12.83 14.31
CA GLY A 142 -1.40 -13.62 15.55
C GLY A 142 -1.85 -15.05 15.39
N LEU A 143 -1.87 -15.61 14.17
CA LEU A 143 -2.20 -17.01 13.89
C LEU A 143 -1.01 -17.74 13.25
N ASP A 144 -0.84 -19.01 13.59
CA ASP A 144 0.09 -19.89 12.88
C ASP A 144 -0.70 -20.77 11.90
N ILE A 145 -0.67 -20.40 10.62
CA ILE A 145 -1.37 -21.09 9.54
C ILE A 145 -0.35 -21.87 8.74
N VAL A 146 -0.42 -23.20 8.83
CA VAL A 146 0.55 -24.09 8.21
C VAL A 146 -0.14 -25.05 7.25
N GLU A 147 0.45 -25.25 6.09
CA GLU A 147 0.05 -26.32 5.18
C GLU A 147 0.79 -27.61 5.53
N ALA A 148 0.04 -28.67 5.83
CA ALA A 148 0.59 -29.99 6.09
C ALA A 148 1.05 -30.65 4.77
N GLN A 149 1.88 -31.70 4.89
CA GLN A 149 2.40 -32.44 3.72
C GLN A 149 1.30 -33.09 2.85
N ASP A 150 0.12 -33.33 3.42
CA ASP A 150 -1.06 -33.85 2.73
C ASP A 150 -1.94 -32.76 2.10
N GLY A 151 -1.47 -31.50 2.09
CA GLY A 151 -2.16 -30.33 1.53
C GLY A 151 -3.26 -29.75 2.44
N ARG A 152 -3.46 -30.30 3.65
CA ARG A 152 -4.43 -29.74 4.60
C ARG A 152 -3.88 -28.48 5.27
N ILE A 153 -4.74 -27.50 5.47
CA ILE A 153 -4.41 -26.30 6.23
C ILE A 153 -4.68 -26.55 7.71
N LEU A 154 -3.67 -26.31 8.53
CA LEU A 154 -3.74 -26.36 9.98
C LEU A 154 -3.64 -24.95 10.53
N VAL A 155 -4.57 -24.58 11.40
CA VAL A 155 -4.58 -23.26 12.05
C VAL A 155 -4.39 -23.46 13.55
N ARG A 156 -3.43 -22.76 14.12
CA ARG A 156 -3.11 -22.77 15.54
C ARG A 156 -3.12 -21.33 16.05
N ASP A 157 -3.35 -21.19 17.34
CA ASP A 157 -3.14 -19.91 18.00
C ASP A 157 -1.65 -19.57 17.91
N GLY A 158 -1.33 -18.33 17.58
CA GLY A 158 0.05 -17.85 17.52
C GLY A 158 0.71 -17.95 18.89
N HIS A 159 2.04 -18.07 18.91
CA HIS A 159 2.82 -18.20 20.14
C HIS A 159 2.50 -17.09 21.13
N SER A 160 2.37 -17.45 22.41
CA SER A 160 2.37 -16.51 23.51
C SER A 160 3.73 -15.76 23.55
N PRO A 161 3.78 -14.50 24.01
CA PRO A 161 5.04 -13.79 24.20
C PRO A 161 6.06 -14.51 25.07
N ASP A 162 5.62 -15.51 25.85
CA ASP A 162 6.43 -16.25 26.82
C ASP A 162 7.04 -17.57 26.27
N ASP A 163 6.72 -17.98 25.05
CA ASP A 163 7.31 -19.16 24.44
C ASP A 163 8.71 -18.86 23.85
N PRO A 164 9.74 -19.72 24.11
CA PRO A 164 11.06 -19.51 23.52
C PRO A 164 10.96 -19.59 21.98
N PRO A 165 11.60 -18.68 21.26
CA PRO A 165 11.53 -18.67 19.80
C PRO A 165 12.12 -19.97 19.24
N PRO A 166 11.48 -20.62 18.26
CA PRO A 166 12.14 -21.70 17.52
C PRO A 166 13.41 -21.16 16.86
N ALA A 167 14.50 -21.94 16.92
CA ALA A 167 15.77 -21.61 16.29
C ALA A 167 15.58 -21.50 14.76
N GLY A 168 15.25 -20.31 14.31
CA GLY A 168 15.10 -19.89 12.91
C GLY A 168 15.74 -18.51 12.74
N PRO A 169 15.90 -18.01 11.52
CA PRO A 169 16.43 -16.66 11.33
C PRO A 169 15.64 -15.68 12.18
N PRO A 170 16.27 -14.66 12.78
CA PRO A 170 15.65 -13.75 13.73
C PRO A 170 14.32 -13.21 13.15
N PRO A 171 13.23 -13.12 13.94
CA PRO A 171 11.98 -12.57 13.48
C PRO A 171 12.26 -11.17 12.94
N GLY A 172 11.86 -10.93 11.69
CA GLY A 172 11.80 -9.58 11.18
C GLY A 172 10.94 -8.75 12.15
N PRO A 173 11.24 -7.47 12.32
CA PRO A 173 10.50 -6.61 13.23
C PRO A 173 8.99 -6.72 12.92
N PRO A 174 8.13 -6.61 13.94
CA PRO A 174 6.69 -6.65 13.75
C PRO A 174 6.31 -5.64 12.67
N PRO A 175 5.29 -5.94 11.83
CA PRO A 175 4.81 -4.97 10.86
C PRO A 175 4.57 -3.68 11.63
N ALA A 176 5.15 -2.59 11.17
CA ALA A 176 5.08 -1.31 11.85
C ALA A 176 3.61 -1.04 12.19
N ALA A 177 3.24 -1.31 13.43
CA ALA A 177 2.06 -0.73 14.06
C ALA A 177 2.18 0.74 13.71
N GLY A 178 1.18 1.29 13.03
CA GLY A 178 1.25 2.63 12.47
C GLY A 178 1.99 3.52 13.45
N GLY A 179 3.18 3.98 13.07
CA GLY A 179 4.21 4.46 13.98
C GLY A 179 3.57 5.27 15.09
N GLU A 180 3.95 5.00 16.34
CA GLU A 180 3.40 5.71 17.50
C GLU A 180 3.25 7.17 17.10
N ARG A 181 2.01 7.64 17.10
CA ARG A 181 1.73 9.03 16.76
C ARG A 181 2.51 9.85 17.78
N GLY A 182 3.58 10.46 17.35
CA GLY A 182 4.11 11.58 18.11
C GLY A 182 2.94 12.53 18.41
N PRO A 183 2.98 13.28 19.49
CA PRO A 183 1.93 14.25 19.77
C PRO A 183 1.72 15.09 18.51
N PRO A 184 0.45 15.43 18.17
CA PRO A 184 0.17 16.27 17.01
C PRO A 184 1.00 17.56 17.13
N PRO A 185 1.53 18.09 16.01
CA PRO A 185 2.32 19.30 16.05
C PRO A 185 1.48 20.43 16.67
N PRO A 186 2.11 21.36 17.42
CA PRO A 186 1.41 22.48 18.03
C PRO A 186 0.61 23.27 16.98
N PRO A 187 -0.56 23.83 17.35
CA PRO A 187 -1.31 24.71 16.46
C PRO A 187 -0.44 25.84 15.89
N GLY A 188 -0.58 26.11 14.58
CA GLY A 188 0.23 27.11 13.87
C GLY A 188 1.58 26.59 13.38
N THR A 189 1.89 25.32 13.57
CA THR A 189 3.07 24.69 12.97
C THR A 189 2.91 24.64 11.45
N ARG A 190 3.98 24.97 10.73
CA ARG A 190 4.05 24.88 9.26
C ARG A 190 5.06 23.84 8.86
N TYR A 191 4.66 22.96 7.97
CA TYR A 191 5.54 21.99 7.35
C TYR A 191 5.11 21.75 5.90
N SER A 192 5.86 20.96 5.15
CA SER A 192 5.53 20.73 3.76
C SER A 192 5.94 19.34 3.31
N GLY A 193 5.28 18.90 2.27
CA GLY A 193 5.62 17.75 1.46
C GLY A 193 5.57 18.10 -0.02
N THR A 194 5.57 17.07 -0.82
CA THR A 194 5.43 17.15 -2.28
C THR A 194 4.13 16.50 -2.70
N GLY A 195 3.55 16.97 -3.79
CA GLY A 195 2.43 16.34 -4.48
C GLY A 195 2.59 16.51 -5.98
N PHE A 196 1.82 15.77 -6.76
CA PHE A 196 1.83 15.92 -8.19
C PHE A 196 0.44 15.80 -8.81
N CYS A 197 0.25 16.52 -9.90
CA CYS A 197 -1.01 16.58 -10.64
C CYS A 197 -1.31 15.25 -11.33
N ILE A 198 -2.53 14.77 -11.16
CA ILE A 198 -3.04 13.53 -11.79
C ILE A 198 -4.30 13.75 -12.64
N SER A 199 -4.88 14.94 -12.60
CA SER A 199 -6.02 15.32 -13.43
C SER A 199 -5.99 16.80 -13.76
N ARG A 200 -6.44 17.18 -14.96
CA ARG A 200 -6.62 18.59 -15.36
C ARG A 200 -7.63 19.32 -14.48
N ASP A 201 -8.54 18.60 -13.85
CA ASP A 201 -9.56 19.13 -12.93
C ASP A 201 -9.01 19.55 -11.56
N GLY A 202 -7.68 19.55 -11.39
CA GLY A 202 -7.04 20.01 -10.17
C GLY A 202 -6.87 18.95 -9.08
N PHE A 203 -6.83 17.68 -9.45
CA PHE A 203 -6.52 16.62 -8.49
C PHE A 203 -5.00 16.37 -8.39
N PHE A 204 -4.52 16.26 -7.16
CA PHE A 204 -3.13 16.00 -6.81
C PHE A 204 -3.02 14.78 -5.92
N LEU A 205 -1.98 13.97 -6.14
CA LEU A 205 -1.63 12.84 -5.28
C LEU A 205 -0.47 13.24 -4.37
N THR A 206 -0.53 12.81 -3.10
CA THR A 206 0.53 12.96 -2.10
C THR A 206 0.47 11.83 -1.09
N ASN A 207 1.32 11.83 -0.05
CA ASN A 207 1.18 10.92 1.09
C ASN A 207 0.15 11.42 2.11
N GLU A 208 -0.50 10.47 2.79
CA GLU A 208 -1.46 10.78 3.86
C GLU A 208 -0.76 11.44 5.06
N HIS A 209 0.42 10.96 5.46
CA HIS A 209 1.15 11.55 6.58
C HIS A 209 1.55 13.02 6.34
N VAL A 210 1.66 13.46 5.08
CA VAL A 210 1.92 14.87 4.74
C VAL A 210 0.75 15.76 5.11
N ILE A 211 -0.49 15.27 5.04
CA ILE A 211 -1.68 16.12 5.20
C ILE A 211 -2.49 15.84 6.48
N ARG A 212 -2.13 14.82 7.21
CA ARG A 212 -2.89 14.24 8.32
C ARG A 212 -3.35 15.25 9.37
N ASP A 213 -2.43 16.11 9.81
CA ASP A 213 -2.67 17.06 10.89
C ASP A 213 -2.97 18.47 10.37
N GLY A 214 -3.12 18.63 9.05
CA GLY A 214 -3.32 19.92 8.40
C GLY A 214 -4.74 20.41 8.49
N ARG A 215 -4.90 21.66 8.95
CA ARG A 215 -6.17 22.41 8.90
C ARG A 215 -6.28 23.21 7.61
N ARG A 216 -5.17 23.69 7.12
CA ARG A 216 -5.07 24.40 5.85
C ARG A 216 -4.00 23.79 4.97
N LEU A 217 -4.36 23.51 3.73
CA LEU A 217 -3.50 22.87 2.73
C LEU A 217 -3.40 23.79 1.51
N ILE A 218 -2.19 23.98 0.99
CA ILE A 218 -1.93 24.83 -0.17
C ILE A 218 -0.99 24.09 -1.11
N ALA A 219 -1.34 23.99 -2.40
CA ALA A 219 -0.42 23.61 -3.45
C ALA A 219 0.33 24.83 -3.95
N ARG A 220 1.64 24.74 -4.10
CA ARG A 220 2.46 25.83 -4.65
C ARG A 220 3.54 25.29 -5.57
N ASN A 221 3.73 25.92 -6.71
CA ASN A 221 4.91 25.82 -7.55
C ASN A 221 5.18 27.18 -8.23
N ASN A 222 6.10 27.22 -9.20
CA ASN A 222 6.45 28.47 -9.87
C ASN A 222 5.32 29.08 -10.71
N ARG A 223 4.24 28.36 -11.00
CA ARG A 223 3.12 28.79 -11.85
C ARG A 223 1.79 28.94 -11.12
N MET A 224 1.64 28.27 -9.97
CA MET A 224 0.36 28.27 -9.28
C MET A 224 0.52 28.31 -7.77
N GLU A 225 -0.48 28.90 -7.13
CA GLU A 225 -0.80 28.69 -5.73
C GLU A 225 -2.31 28.47 -5.64
N ALA A 226 -2.73 27.40 -4.97
CA ALA A 226 -4.12 27.02 -4.88
C ALA A 226 -4.43 26.40 -3.50
N ALA A 227 -5.60 26.71 -2.95
CA ALA A 227 -6.09 26.03 -1.78
C ALA A 227 -6.45 24.57 -2.12
N LEU A 228 -6.14 23.65 -1.21
CA LEU A 228 -6.41 22.23 -1.36
C LEU A 228 -7.42 21.75 -0.32
N ARG A 229 -8.26 20.81 -0.73
CA ARG A 229 -9.09 20.01 0.18
C ARG A 229 -8.77 18.53 0.01
N VAL A 230 -8.91 17.76 1.08
CA VAL A 230 -8.77 16.30 1.02
C VAL A 230 -10.03 15.72 0.36
N ALA A 231 -9.84 15.08 -0.80
CA ALA A 231 -10.91 14.38 -1.50
C ALA A 231 -11.04 12.92 -1.01
N PHE A 232 -9.89 12.25 -0.83
CA PHE A 232 -9.83 10.88 -0.34
C PHE A 232 -8.49 10.63 0.35
N ALA A 233 -8.46 9.79 1.40
CA ALA A 233 -7.22 9.47 2.10
C ALA A 233 -7.19 8.00 2.54
N ASP A 234 -6.01 7.39 2.45
CA ASP A 234 -5.73 6.03 2.87
C ASP A 234 -4.50 5.99 3.79
N PRO A 235 -4.72 6.03 5.12
CA PRO A 235 -3.63 5.99 6.10
C PRO A 235 -2.83 4.69 6.08
N VAL A 236 -3.40 3.58 5.58
CA VAL A 236 -2.73 2.27 5.55
C VAL A 236 -1.69 2.21 4.43
N ASN A 237 -2.03 2.73 3.26
CA ASN A 237 -1.12 2.81 2.13
C ASN A 237 -0.37 4.14 2.05
N ASP A 238 -0.59 5.02 3.04
CA ASP A 238 0.06 6.34 3.13
C ASP A 238 -0.16 7.18 1.87
N LEU A 239 -1.40 7.24 1.37
CA LEU A 239 -1.78 7.99 0.17
C LEU A 239 -2.94 8.93 0.43
N ALA A 240 -2.92 10.10 -0.20
CA ALA A 240 -4.00 11.08 -0.15
C ALA A 240 -4.23 11.72 -1.51
N LEU A 241 -5.50 11.84 -1.87
CA LEU A 241 -5.99 12.56 -3.04
C LEU A 241 -6.49 13.92 -2.60
N LEU A 242 -5.92 14.97 -3.16
CA LEU A 242 -6.24 16.35 -2.88
C LEU A 242 -6.89 16.98 -4.10
N GLN A 243 -7.83 17.89 -3.86
CA GLN A 243 -8.45 18.69 -4.92
C GLN A 243 -8.18 20.17 -4.69
N ALA A 244 -7.64 20.82 -5.69
CA ALA A 244 -7.45 22.27 -5.73
C ALA A 244 -8.77 23.00 -6.03
N ASP A 245 -8.83 24.26 -5.64
CA ASP A 245 -9.94 25.19 -5.95
C ASP A 245 -9.95 25.68 -7.40
N ARG A 246 -9.02 25.19 -8.22
CA ARG A 246 -8.86 25.54 -9.64
C ARG A 246 -8.30 24.38 -10.46
N ALA A 247 -8.42 24.47 -11.78
CA ALA A 247 -7.82 23.54 -12.70
C ALA A 247 -6.29 23.50 -12.55
N ALA A 248 -5.71 22.32 -12.66
CA ALA A 248 -4.26 22.11 -12.70
C ALA A 248 -3.75 22.05 -14.16
N GLY A 249 -2.44 21.89 -14.31
CA GLY A 249 -1.80 21.64 -15.59
C GLY A 249 -2.03 20.22 -16.13
N GLU A 250 -1.12 19.79 -17.01
CA GLU A 250 -1.17 18.42 -17.56
C GLU A 250 -0.95 17.37 -16.48
N PRO A 251 -1.72 16.27 -16.49
CA PRO A 251 -1.56 15.19 -15.53
C PRO A 251 -0.24 14.45 -15.72
N THR A 252 0.26 13.90 -14.64
CA THR A 252 1.43 13.03 -14.63
C THR A 252 0.98 11.59 -14.80
N ALA A 253 1.44 10.90 -15.84
CA ALA A 253 1.02 9.56 -16.14
C ALA A 253 1.81 8.51 -15.34
N PHE A 254 1.12 7.48 -14.87
CA PHE A 254 1.72 6.26 -14.35
C PHE A 254 2.18 5.36 -15.49
N ARG A 255 3.24 4.61 -15.26
CA ARG A 255 3.64 3.54 -16.17
C ARG A 255 2.50 2.50 -16.27
N GLU A 256 2.11 2.15 -17.49
CA GLU A 256 1.05 1.17 -17.74
C GLU A 256 1.44 -0.20 -17.21
N SER A 257 2.64 -0.67 -17.56
CA SER A 257 3.19 -1.92 -17.02
C SER A 257 3.56 -1.76 -15.54
N LEU A 258 3.02 -2.64 -14.71
CA LEU A 258 3.33 -2.68 -13.28
C LEU A 258 4.62 -3.47 -12.96
N ARG A 259 5.23 -4.11 -13.96
CA ARG A 259 6.49 -4.81 -13.79
C ARG A 259 7.60 -3.79 -13.50
N LEU A 260 8.33 -4.05 -12.43
CA LEU A 260 9.52 -3.32 -12.00
C LEU A 260 10.66 -4.33 -11.84
N ASP A 261 11.84 -3.95 -12.25
CA ASP A 261 13.03 -4.78 -12.07
C ASP A 261 14.06 -4.00 -11.21
N PRO A 262 14.76 -4.67 -10.26
CA PRO A 262 15.90 -4.06 -9.57
C PRO A 262 16.97 -3.62 -10.59
N GLY A 263 17.57 -2.45 -10.36
CA GLY A 263 18.52 -1.83 -11.27
C GLY A 263 17.89 -0.85 -12.28
N GLU A 264 16.57 -0.77 -12.38
CA GLU A 264 15.94 0.29 -13.21
C GLU A 264 16.29 1.69 -12.68
N ASP A 265 16.69 2.58 -13.61
CA ASP A 265 16.95 3.99 -13.27
C ASP A 265 15.68 4.70 -12.84
N VAL A 266 15.82 5.52 -11.80
CA VAL A 266 14.72 6.35 -11.30
C VAL A 266 15.15 7.78 -11.05
N VAL A 267 14.20 8.69 -11.23
CA VAL A 267 14.34 10.13 -10.98
C VAL A 267 13.22 10.56 -10.04
N THR A 268 13.53 11.30 -8.99
CA THR A 268 12.51 11.96 -8.18
C THR A 268 12.63 13.47 -8.24
N VAL A 269 11.47 14.12 -8.23
CA VAL A 269 11.34 15.59 -8.24
C VAL A 269 10.48 15.98 -7.05
N GLY A 270 10.98 16.86 -6.18
CA GLY A 270 10.25 17.22 -4.96
C GLY A 270 10.77 18.50 -4.32
N TYR A 271 10.21 18.83 -3.15
CA TYR A 271 10.51 20.06 -2.41
C TYR A 271 11.09 19.75 -1.01
N PRO A 272 12.32 19.18 -0.94
CA PRO A 272 12.92 18.84 0.35
C PRO A 272 13.29 20.08 1.13
N LEU A 273 13.19 20.00 2.47
CA LEU A 273 13.65 21.02 3.42
C LEU A 273 13.27 22.46 3.00
N SER A 274 12.04 22.64 2.51
CA SER A 274 11.55 23.94 2.07
C SER A 274 11.55 24.94 3.24
N GLY A 275 12.15 26.07 2.98
CA GLY A 275 12.48 27.07 4.01
C GLY A 275 13.97 27.09 4.37
N LEU A 276 14.71 26.00 4.17
CA LEU A 276 16.16 25.94 4.37
C LEU A 276 16.92 25.97 3.03
N LEU A 277 16.45 25.21 2.03
CA LEU A 277 17.12 25.03 0.74
C LEU A 277 16.49 25.84 -0.40
N GLY A 278 15.51 26.72 -0.12
CA GLY A 278 14.80 27.51 -1.12
C GLY A 278 13.46 26.94 -1.54
N SER A 279 12.79 27.60 -2.49
CA SER A 279 11.43 27.27 -2.95
C SER A 279 11.38 26.47 -4.26
N ASN A 280 12.53 26.12 -4.83
CA ASN A 280 12.60 25.40 -6.10
C ASN A 280 12.54 23.88 -5.87
N ALA A 281 11.90 23.17 -6.80
CA ALA A 281 11.93 21.71 -6.83
C ALA A 281 13.37 21.22 -7.01
N GLN A 282 13.73 20.17 -6.28
CA GLN A 282 15.01 19.47 -6.40
C GLN A 282 14.84 18.16 -7.13
N VAL A 283 15.89 17.76 -7.84
CA VAL A 283 15.93 16.55 -8.65
C VAL A 283 17.04 15.65 -8.12
N THR A 284 16.73 14.40 -7.85
CA THR A 284 17.73 13.38 -7.51
C THR A 284 17.53 12.13 -8.33
N THR A 285 18.61 11.38 -8.56
CA THR A 285 18.62 10.17 -9.38
C THR A 285 19.17 8.98 -8.62
N GLY A 286 18.74 7.80 -8.99
CA GLY A 286 19.20 6.54 -8.43
C GLY A 286 18.62 5.37 -9.20
N THR A 287 18.58 4.22 -8.56
CA THR A 287 18.02 2.98 -9.13
C THR A 287 17.06 2.33 -8.15
N ILE A 288 16.15 1.50 -8.63
CA ILE A 288 15.39 0.56 -7.79
C ILE A 288 16.38 -0.45 -7.22
N SER A 289 16.47 -0.57 -5.89
CA SER A 289 17.36 -1.51 -5.21
C SER A 289 16.66 -2.79 -4.75
N ALA A 290 15.36 -2.72 -4.41
CA ALA A 290 14.56 -3.89 -4.06
C ALA A 290 13.07 -3.63 -4.32
N LEU A 291 12.31 -4.72 -4.51
CA LEU A 291 10.87 -4.67 -4.79
C LEU A 291 9.99 -4.86 -3.55
N THR A 292 10.58 -4.87 -2.37
CA THR A 292 9.86 -4.94 -1.09
C THR A 292 10.45 -3.96 -0.09
N GLY A 293 9.63 -3.53 0.85
CA GLY A 293 10.05 -2.71 1.98
C GLY A 293 10.56 -3.52 3.17
N THR A 294 10.65 -2.87 4.33
CA THR A 294 10.93 -3.54 5.60
C THR A 294 9.90 -4.62 5.88
N ALA A 295 10.31 -5.72 6.51
CA ALA A 295 9.47 -6.89 6.77
C ALA A 295 8.79 -7.47 5.50
N ASN A 296 9.45 -7.34 4.34
CA ASN A 296 8.93 -7.80 3.03
C ASN A 296 7.60 -7.14 2.62
N ASP A 297 7.36 -5.90 3.03
CA ASP A 297 6.17 -5.15 2.60
C ASP A 297 6.20 -4.97 1.08
N SER A 298 5.35 -5.72 0.37
CA SER A 298 5.26 -5.71 -1.09
C SER A 298 4.58 -4.47 -1.68
N ARG A 299 3.96 -3.62 -0.83
CA ARG A 299 3.32 -2.36 -1.25
C ARG A 299 4.33 -1.29 -1.61
N VAL A 300 5.55 -1.43 -1.13
CA VAL A 300 6.62 -0.46 -1.33
C VAL A 300 7.79 -1.08 -2.10
N LEU A 301 8.61 -0.22 -2.65
CA LEU A 301 9.90 -0.55 -3.25
C LEU A 301 11.00 0.23 -2.53
N GLN A 302 12.24 -0.25 -2.63
CA GLN A 302 13.43 0.47 -2.20
C GLN A 302 14.14 1.08 -3.40
N PHE A 303 14.73 2.26 -3.21
CA PHE A 303 15.51 2.95 -4.23
C PHE A 303 16.67 3.75 -3.62
N THR A 304 17.66 4.08 -4.45
CA THR A 304 18.93 4.69 -4.00
C THR A 304 18.97 6.21 -4.19
N ALA A 305 18.07 6.82 -4.96
CA ALA A 305 18.06 8.27 -5.13
C ALA A 305 17.95 8.98 -3.77
N PRO A 306 18.85 9.92 -3.43
CA PRO A 306 18.80 10.63 -2.16
C PRO A 306 17.50 11.42 -2.00
N VAL A 307 16.81 11.23 -0.86
CA VAL A 307 15.61 11.99 -0.50
C VAL A 307 15.69 12.49 0.94
N GLN A 308 14.99 13.58 1.21
CA GLN A 308 14.94 14.24 2.50
C GLN A 308 13.47 14.52 2.88
N THR A 309 13.25 14.92 4.14
CA THR A 309 11.96 15.44 4.59
C THR A 309 11.46 16.52 3.63
N GLY A 310 10.21 16.38 3.16
CA GLY A 310 9.63 17.24 2.13
C GLY A 310 9.55 16.60 0.73
N ASN A 311 10.34 15.55 0.43
CA ASN A 311 10.15 14.76 -0.78
C ASN A 311 8.93 13.82 -0.71
N SER A 312 8.43 13.53 0.50
CA SER A 312 7.25 12.69 0.71
C SER A 312 6.06 13.16 -0.13
N GLY A 313 5.41 12.22 -0.81
CA GLY A 313 4.29 12.47 -1.72
C GLY A 313 4.71 12.81 -3.14
N GLY A 314 6.00 12.99 -3.39
CA GLY A 314 6.53 13.26 -4.72
C GLY A 314 6.56 12.03 -5.62
N PRO A 315 6.54 12.23 -6.95
CA PRO A 315 6.62 11.14 -7.91
C PRO A 315 8.03 10.55 -7.99
N LEU A 316 8.11 9.24 -8.11
CA LEU A 316 9.29 8.51 -8.53
C LEU A 316 9.07 8.10 -9.99
N PHE A 317 9.86 8.66 -10.89
CA PHE A 317 9.78 8.45 -12.33
C PHE A 317 10.75 7.37 -12.79
N ASP A 318 10.35 6.62 -13.82
CA ASP A 318 11.27 5.80 -14.61
C ASP A 318 12.03 6.64 -15.66
N ALA A 319 12.88 5.99 -16.46
CA ALA A 319 13.66 6.63 -17.51
C ALA A 319 12.82 7.17 -18.70
N TYR A 320 11.51 7.01 -18.69
CA TYR A 320 10.57 7.54 -19.68
C TYR A 320 9.69 8.66 -19.12
N GLY A 321 9.95 9.09 -17.88
CA GLY A 321 9.17 10.13 -17.18
C GLY A 321 7.80 9.65 -16.73
N LEU A 322 7.61 8.33 -16.58
CA LEU A 322 6.36 7.73 -16.08
C LEU A 322 6.48 7.39 -14.61
N VAL A 323 5.41 7.60 -13.84
CA VAL A 323 5.39 7.33 -12.39
C VAL A 323 5.41 5.83 -12.14
N VAL A 324 6.39 5.36 -11.37
CA VAL A 324 6.54 3.98 -10.90
C VAL A 324 6.36 3.85 -9.39
N GLY A 325 6.37 4.99 -8.65
CA GLY A 325 6.15 5.03 -7.22
C GLY A 325 5.90 6.43 -6.68
N ILE A 326 5.50 6.50 -5.42
CA ILE A 326 5.31 7.72 -4.64
C ILE A 326 6.29 7.70 -3.48
N VAL A 327 7.22 8.65 -3.43
CA VAL A 327 8.26 8.74 -2.40
C VAL A 327 7.62 8.86 -1.03
N SER A 328 8.03 8.02 -0.07
CA SER A 328 7.56 8.08 1.31
C SER A 328 8.74 8.04 2.30
N HIS A 329 9.03 9.18 2.91
CA HIS A 329 10.10 9.28 3.92
C HIS A 329 9.71 8.64 5.26
N LYS A 330 8.41 8.43 5.54
CA LYS A 330 7.90 7.80 6.77
C LYS A 330 8.45 6.39 6.99
N LEU A 331 8.80 5.69 5.92
CA LEU A 331 9.29 4.31 5.95
C LEU A 331 10.80 4.20 6.23
N ASN A 332 11.48 5.35 6.48
CA ASN A 332 12.94 5.47 6.52
C ASN A 332 13.59 5.33 7.89
N ALA A 333 14.89 5.31 7.78
CA ALA A 333 16.06 5.53 8.66
C ALA A 333 15.85 5.45 10.19
N GLU A 334 14.87 6.12 10.80
CA GLU A 334 14.65 6.05 12.24
C GLU A 334 14.28 4.66 12.72
N HIS A 335 13.53 3.92 11.92
CA HIS A 335 13.16 2.55 12.25
C HIS A 335 14.36 1.61 12.08
N ILE A 336 15.13 1.79 11.01
CA ILE A 336 16.34 1.00 10.76
C ILE A 336 17.42 1.37 11.78
N HIS A 337 17.60 2.65 12.09
CA HIS A 337 18.55 3.11 13.11
C HIS A 337 18.24 2.52 14.51
N ARG A 338 16.97 2.45 14.90
CA ARG A 338 16.56 1.81 16.16
C ARG A 338 16.89 0.31 16.21
N ILE A 339 16.91 -0.38 15.08
CA ILE A 339 17.18 -1.82 15.01
C ILE A 339 18.68 -2.11 14.86
N THR A 340 19.38 -1.34 14.03
CA THR A 340 20.77 -1.63 13.65
C THR A 340 21.79 -0.75 14.36
N GLY A 341 21.37 0.37 14.96
CA GLY A 341 22.27 1.38 15.50
C GLY A 341 22.99 2.22 14.43
N ASP A 342 22.74 1.93 13.14
CA ASP A 342 23.40 2.59 12.01
C ASP A 342 22.36 3.34 11.15
N ILE A 343 22.77 4.44 10.50
CA ILE A 343 21.94 5.20 9.58
C ILE A 343 22.28 4.70 8.16
N PRO A 344 21.42 3.88 7.53
CA PRO A 344 21.72 3.35 6.22
C PRO A 344 21.78 4.50 5.19
N GLN A 345 22.84 4.51 4.41
CA GLN A 345 23.00 5.45 3.31
C GLN A 345 22.25 4.95 2.08
N ASN A 346 21.48 5.84 1.44
CA ASN A 346 20.78 5.57 0.18
C ASN A 346 19.77 4.40 0.21
N VAL A 347 19.15 4.14 1.35
CA VAL A 347 18.02 3.23 1.48
C VAL A 347 16.76 4.09 1.67
N ASN A 348 16.02 4.27 0.58
CA ASN A 348 14.80 5.05 0.54
C ASN A 348 13.64 4.20 0.05
N PHE A 349 12.42 4.60 0.36
CA PHE A 349 11.23 3.83 0.05
C PHE A 349 10.21 4.67 -0.73
N ALA A 350 9.48 3.99 -1.61
CA ALA A 350 8.33 4.55 -2.31
C ALA A 350 7.15 3.58 -2.29
N VAL A 351 5.95 4.09 -2.12
CA VAL A 351 4.73 3.32 -2.37
C VAL A 351 4.69 3.02 -3.86
N LYS A 352 4.52 1.75 -4.24
CA LYS A 352 4.50 1.33 -5.66
C LYS A 352 3.38 2.01 -6.44
N GLY A 353 3.64 2.34 -7.70
CA GLY A 353 2.65 2.89 -8.62
C GLY A 353 1.39 2.02 -8.74
N ALA A 354 1.53 0.69 -8.65
CA ALA A 354 0.40 -0.25 -8.60
C ALA A 354 -0.56 0.05 -7.45
N VAL A 355 -0.04 0.30 -6.24
CA VAL A 355 -0.84 0.62 -5.05
C VAL A 355 -1.52 1.98 -5.22
N ALA A 356 -0.79 2.97 -5.77
CA ALA A 356 -1.35 4.29 -6.03
C ALA A 356 -2.46 4.26 -7.08
N ARG A 357 -2.31 3.49 -8.15
CA ARG A 357 -3.37 3.28 -9.17
C ARG A 357 -4.62 2.63 -8.57
N ALA A 358 -4.43 1.60 -7.74
CA ALA A 358 -5.55 0.97 -7.02
C ALA A 358 -6.26 1.94 -6.06
N PHE A 359 -5.51 2.78 -5.36
CA PHE A 359 -6.04 3.84 -4.51
C PHE A 359 -6.89 4.85 -5.31
N LEU A 360 -6.42 5.29 -6.48
CA LEU A 360 -7.16 6.23 -7.34
C LEU A 360 -8.46 5.62 -7.85
N LEU A 361 -8.44 4.35 -8.29
CA LEU A 361 -9.65 3.62 -8.69
C LEU A 361 -10.66 3.51 -7.53
N ALA A 362 -10.18 3.23 -6.32
CA ALA A 362 -11.04 3.19 -5.13
C ALA A 362 -11.63 4.57 -4.78
N ALA A 363 -10.95 5.66 -5.14
CA ALA A 363 -11.45 7.02 -5.03
C ALA A 363 -12.41 7.43 -6.18
N GLY A 364 -12.72 6.51 -7.10
CA GLY A 364 -13.58 6.76 -8.27
C GLY A 364 -12.89 7.52 -9.40
N MET A 365 -11.54 7.50 -9.43
CA MET A 365 -10.76 8.22 -10.43
C MET A 365 -9.93 7.23 -11.27
N GLU A 366 -10.07 7.32 -12.61
CA GLU A 366 -9.22 6.57 -13.53
C GLU A 366 -7.80 7.16 -13.50
N PRO A 367 -6.77 6.36 -13.14
CA PRO A 367 -5.40 6.87 -13.10
C PRO A 367 -4.88 7.14 -14.52
N PRO A 368 -4.26 8.30 -14.79
CA PRO A 368 -3.62 8.53 -16.08
C PRO A 368 -2.46 7.55 -16.26
N THR A 369 -2.50 6.74 -17.31
CA THR A 369 -1.47 5.73 -17.62
C THR A 369 -0.91 5.90 -19.01
N ALA A 370 0.36 5.54 -19.20
CA ALA A 370 1.00 5.49 -20.50
C ALA A 370 2.01 4.33 -20.59
N ALA A 371 2.17 3.79 -21.78
CA ALA A 371 3.26 2.87 -22.09
C ALA A 371 4.56 3.67 -22.28
N PRO A 372 5.74 3.11 -21.92
CA PRO A 372 7.02 3.69 -22.31
C PRO A 372 7.10 3.89 -23.81
N ALA A 373 7.38 5.12 -24.25
CA ALA A 373 7.44 5.47 -25.66
C ALA A 373 8.66 6.36 -25.95
N GLY A 374 9.23 6.23 -27.14
CA GLY A 374 10.39 7.01 -27.57
C GLY A 374 11.70 6.55 -26.93
N ALA A 375 12.67 7.46 -26.89
CA ALA A 375 13.96 7.22 -26.26
C ALA A 375 13.90 7.46 -24.74
N ARG A 376 14.85 6.84 -24.02
CA ARG A 376 15.06 7.14 -22.59
C ARG A 376 15.43 8.62 -22.44
N GLN A 377 14.81 9.29 -21.48
CA GLN A 377 15.03 10.67 -21.16
C GLN A 377 16.14 10.85 -20.11
N SER A 378 16.87 11.93 -20.20
CA SER A 378 17.77 12.35 -19.13
C SER A 378 16.99 12.86 -17.92
N ALA A 379 17.61 12.85 -16.75
CA ALA A 379 17.01 13.42 -15.54
C ALA A 379 16.62 14.88 -15.71
N ALA A 380 17.36 15.65 -16.50
CA ALA A 380 17.06 17.05 -16.80
C ALA A 380 15.78 17.23 -17.65
N GLU A 381 15.56 16.35 -18.64
CA GLU A 381 14.34 16.34 -19.45
C GLU A 381 13.12 15.96 -18.62
N ILE A 382 13.23 14.89 -17.80
CA ILE A 382 12.17 14.46 -16.88
C ILE A 382 11.83 15.58 -15.89
N ALA A 383 12.84 16.20 -15.29
CA ALA A 383 12.65 17.32 -14.35
C ALA A 383 11.98 18.53 -15.02
N SER A 384 12.37 18.84 -16.25
CA SER A 384 11.76 19.94 -17.03
C SER A 384 10.30 19.67 -17.32
N ALA A 385 9.94 18.42 -17.72
CA ALA A 385 8.57 18.01 -17.96
C ALA A 385 7.73 17.98 -16.67
N ALA A 386 8.35 17.62 -15.52
CA ALA A 386 7.67 17.54 -14.24
C ALA A 386 7.46 18.90 -13.54
N ARG A 387 8.21 19.95 -13.93
CA ARG A 387 8.26 21.24 -13.23
C ARG A 387 6.90 21.85 -12.92
N ASP A 388 5.96 21.77 -13.86
CA ASP A 388 4.66 22.39 -13.73
C ASP A 388 3.60 21.44 -13.15
N ARG A 389 3.94 20.16 -13.03
CA ARG A 389 3.05 19.08 -12.58
C ARG A 389 3.29 18.72 -11.12
N VAL A 390 4.49 19.00 -10.60
CA VAL A 390 4.87 18.77 -9.20
C VAL A 390 4.69 20.04 -8.40
N VAL A 391 4.11 19.92 -7.23
CA VAL A 391 3.82 21.02 -6.32
C VAL A 391 4.38 20.75 -4.93
N GLN A 392 4.76 21.81 -4.25
CA GLN A 392 4.91 21.80 -2.81
C GLN A 392 3.52 21.77 -2.18
N VAL A 393 3.29 20.84 -1.26
CA VAL A 393 2.10 20.82 -0.40
C VAL A 393 2.47 21.48 0.92
N LEU A 394 2.01 22.69 1.14
CA LEU A 394 2.19 23.45 2.38
C LEU A 394 1.04 23.08 3.33
N VAL A 395 1.37 22.82 4.59
CA VAL A 395 0.46 22.39 5.62
C VAL A 395 0.57 23.30 6.84
N GLU A 396 -0.56 23.83 7.27
CA GLU A 396 -0.70 24.59 8.54
C GLU A 396 -1.65 23.81 9.47
N THR A 397 -1.19 23.54 10.72
CA THR A 397 -1.97 22.82 11.76
C THR A 397 -2.87 23.72 12.56
#